data_24417e5a31c34fdeac6094751f4aad96
#
_entry.id   24417e5a31c34fdeac6094751f4aad96
#
_cell.length_a   1.000
_cell.length_b   1.000
_cell.length_c   1.000
_cell.angle_alpha   90.00
_cell.angle_beta   90.00
_cell.angle_gamma   90.00
#
_symmetry.space_group_name_H-M   'P 1'
#
loop_
_entity.id
_entity.type
_entity.pdbx_description
1 polymer ?
#
loop_
_entity_poly.entity_id
_entity_poly.type
_entity_poly.pdbx_seq_one_letter_code
_entity_poly.pdbx_strand_id
1 'polypeptide(L)'
;MKLFYRHPVWQAWGVHLLCVYLGVTLAASLIQRPPAGFVNPGVYGLSELADALFKWDAHWYTFVAEQGYSRQSIVFFPLFILLIKAVASTGLSYALAGFLVSNVCALLTYPLLYRLLRLDFPEQLAARGLFIYALFPTSFFLQSVYTEPLFLVYTFSCVYLCRRGNWMHAGLWGALAALTRNIGVVLSLFMLYESCRTYGSRIDRT
;
A
#
# COMPACT_ATOMS: atom_id res chain seq x y z
N MET A 1 0.28 21.91 17.53
CA MET A 1 1.11 20.73 17.70
C MET A 1 0.49 19.66 18.62
N LYS A 2 -0.12 19.97 19.77
CA LYS A 2 -0.74 18.98 20.68
C LYS A 2 -1.96 18.21 20.12
N LEU A 3 -2.69 18.76 19.13
CA LEU A 3 -3.85 18.08 18.50
C LEU A 3 -3.43 16.94 17.55
N PHE A 4 -2.27 17.07 16.88
CA PHE A 4 -1.78 16.10 15.91
C PHE A 4 -1.40 14.76 16.58
N TYR A 5 -0.79 14.81 17.76
CA TYR A 5 -0.37 13.62 18.51
C TYR A 5 -1.53 12.80 19.10
N ARG A 6 -2.74 13.36 19.23
CA ARG A 6 -3.91 12.67 19.81
C ARG A 6 -4.84 12.03 18.78
N HIS A 7 -4.66 12.29 17.49
CA HIS A 7 -5.54 11.72 16.48
C HIS A 7 -5.18 10.24 16.24
N PRO A 8 -6.16 9.30 16.26
CA PRO A 8 -5.91 7.86 16.19
C PRO A 8 -5.15 7.42 14.95
N VAL A 9 -5.25 8.14 13.84
CA VAL A 9 -4.51 7.89 12.60
C VAL A 9 -3.00 7.94 12.84
N TRP A 10 -2.50 8.98 13.51
CA TRP A 10 -1.06 9.17 13.73
C TRP A 10 -0.51 8.24 14.81
N GLN A 11 -1.34 7.90 15.79
CA GLN A 11 -0.98 6.92 16.81
C GLN A 11 -0.84 5.53 16.19
N ALA A 12 -1.83 5.10 15.38
CA ALA A 12 -1.76 3.82 14.69
C ALA A 12 -0.58 3.74 13.71
N TRP A 13 -0.33 4.81 12.96
CA TRP A 13 0.85 4.92 12.09
C TRP A 13 2.16 4.80 12.88
N GLY A 14 2.30 5.52 13.99
CA GLY A 14 3.48 5.45 14.86
C GLY A 14 3.70 4.05 15.44
N VAL A 15 2.63 3.38 15.88
CA VAL A 15 2.68 1.98 16.37
C VAL A 15 3.11 1.05 15.24
N HIS A 16 2.56 1.23 14.03
CA HIS A 16 2.96 0.45 12.86
C HIS A 16 4.47 0.56 12.59
N LEU A 17 4.99 1.78 12.48
CA LEU A 17 6.42 2.01 12.27
C LEU A 17 7.27 1.35 13.37
N LEU A 18 6.88 1.56 14.63
CA LEU A 18 7.58 0.97 15.76
C LEU A 18 7.62 -0.57 15.66
N CYS A 19 6.48 -1.20 15.39
CA CYS A 19 6.40 -2.67 15.30
C CYS A 19 7.22 -3.21 14.12
N VAL A 20 7.15 -2.58 12.94
CA VAL A 20 7.90 -3.03 11.77
C VAL A 20 9.41 -2.89 12.00
N TYR A 21 9.87 -1.71 12.42
CA TYR A 21 11.31 -1.48 12.59
C TYR A 21 11.88 -2.25 13.79
N LEU A 22 11.13 -2.40 14.87
CA LEU A 22 11.53 -3.27 15.99
C LEU A 22 11.60 -4.74 15.53
N GLY A 23 10.60 -5.22 14.80
CA GLY A 23 10.59 -6.58 14.26
C GLY A 23 11.75 -6.85 13.32
N VAL A 24 12.06 -5.92 12.41
CA VAL A 24 13.20 -6.05 11.49
C VAL A 24 14.55 -6.03 12.23
N THR A 25 14.73 -5.14 13.22
CA THR A 25 15.97 -5.09 14.00
C THR A 25 16.16 -6.35 14.86
N LEU A 26 15.10 -6.86 15.48
CA LEU A 26 15.15 -8.11 16.22
C LEU A 26 15.45 -9.29 15.30
N ALA A 27 14.79 -9.38 14.15
CA ALA A 27 15.08 -10.41 13.16
C ALA A 27 16.54 -10.38 12.68
N ALA A 28 17.06 -9.19 12.38
CA ALA A 28 18.46 -9.02 11.97
C ALA A 28 19.47 -9.44 13.05
N SER A 29 19.11 -9.26 14.34
CA SER A 29 19.98 -9.64 15.46
C SER A 29 19.90 -11.12 15.86
N LEU A 30 18.75 -11.75 15.65
CA LEU A 30 18.48 -13.12 16.12
C LEU A 30 18.63 -14.18 15.02
N ILE A 31 18.42 -13.82 13.77
CA ILE A 31 18.47 -14.75 12.64
C ILE A 31 19.88 -14.73 12.04
N GLN A 32 20.56 -15.87 12.07
CA GLN A 32 21.83 -16.03 11.37
C GLN A 32 21.64 -15.82 9.89
N ARG A 33 22.52 -15.03 9.29
CA ARG A 33 22.48 -14.81 7.84
C ARG A 33 22.65 -16.12 7.09
N PRO A 34 21.83 -16.39 6.06
CA PRO A 34 22.05 -17.56 5.23
C PRO A 34 23.44 -17.49 4.57
N PRO A 35 24.04 -18.65 4.18
CA PRO A 35 25.34 -18.70 3.52
C PRO A 35 25.37 -17.79 2.30
N ALA A 36 26.54 -17.23 1.98
CA ALA A 36 26.77 -16.19 0.98
C ALA A 36 26.17 -16.44 -0.43
N GLY A 37 25.86 -17.68 -0.80
CA GLY A 37 25.18 -18.01 -2.06
C GLY A 37 23.67 -17.71 -2.10
N PHE A 38 23.06 -17.37 -0.96
CA PHE A 38 21.62 -17.05 -0.85
C PHE A 38 21.37 -15.55 -0.66
N VAL A 39 22.42 -14.78 -0.46
CA VAL A 39 22.32 -13.33 -0.30
C VAL A 39 22.24 -12.72 -1.69
N ASN A 40 21.12 -12.07 -1.99
CA ASN A 40 21.13 -11.10 -3.07
C ASN A 40 22.30 -10.14 -2.79
N PRO A 41 23.28 -10.02 -3.68
CA PRO A 41 24.34 -9.04 -3.48
C PRO A 41 23.64 -7.72 -3.17
N GLY A 42 24.13 -6.99 -2.17
CA GLY A 42 23.58 -5.69 -1.79
C GLY A 42 23.63 -4.74 -2.98
N VAL A 43 22.64 -4.87 -3.85
CA VAL A 43 22.63 -4.35 -5.22
C VAL A 43 22.60 -2.83 -5.22
N TYR A 44 22.32 -2.20 -4.06
CA TYR A 44 22.07 -0.75 -4.02
C TYR A 44 22.74 -0.03 -2.86
N GLY A 45 23.71 -0.62 -2.17
CA GLY A 45 24.39 0.01 -1.01
C GLY A 45 23.44 0.37 0.12
N LEU A 46 22.31 -0.34 0.23
CA LEU A 46 21.31 -0.13 1.27
C LEU A 46 21.86 -0.55 2.63
N SER A 47 21.45 0.17 3.69
CA SER A 47 21.69 -0.29 5.05
C SER A 47 21.06 -1.67 5.28
N GLU A 48 21.56 -2.45 6.23
CA GLU A 48 21.03 -3.78 6.56
C GLU A 48 19.52 -3.76 6.83
N LEU A 49 19.03 -2.70 7.45
CA LEU A 49 17.62 -2.50 7.75
C LEU A 49 16.80 -2.30 6.47
N ALA A 50 17.29 -1.48 5.54
CA ALA A 50 16.62 -1.23 4.27
C ALA A 50 16.67 -2.48 3.38
N ASP A 51 17.78 -3.24 3.39
CA ASP A 51 17.90 -4.50 2.67
C ASP A 51 16.91 -5.55 3.18
N ALA A 52 16.61 -5.59 4.48
CA ALA A 52 15.62 -6.50 5.04
C ALA A 52 14.18 -6.21 4.52
N LEU A 53 13.87 -4.95 4.19
CA LEU A 53 12.60 -4.53 3.60
C LEU A 53 12.62 -4.53 2.06
N PHE A 54 13.77 -4.88 1.46
CA PHE A 54 13.96 -4.93 0.01
C PHE A 54 14.25 -6.37 -0.42
N LYS A 55 13.22 -7.20 -0.48
CA LYS A 55 13.34 -8.64 -0.80
C LYS A 55 12.34 -9.04 -1.89
N TRP A 56 12.52 -10.21 -2.47
CA TRP A 56 11.63 -10.87 -3.44
C TRP A 56 11.21 -9.93 -4.59
N ASP A 57 9.94 -9.59 -4.70
CA ASP A 57 9.38 -8.80 -5.80
C ASP A 57 9.92 -7.37 -5.87
N ALA A 58 10.49 -6.84 -4.77
CA ALA A 58 11.13 -5.52 -4.75
C ALA A 58 12.21 -5.39 -5.81
N HIS A 59 12.99 -6.47 -6.03
CA HIS A 59 14.02 -6.51 -7.06
C HIS A 59 13.44 -6.44 -8.47
N TRP A 60 12.32 -7.12 -8.70
CA TRP A 60 11.64 -7.10 -10.00
C TRP A 60 11.07 -5.73 -10.32
N TYR A 61 10.40 -5.08 -9.36
CA TYR A 61 9.85 -3.75 -9.59
C TYR A 61 10.93 -2.74 -9.96
N THR A 62 12.04 -2.73 -9.24
CA THR A 62 13.15 -1.80 -9.51
C THR A 62 13.89 -2.17 -10.79
N PHE A 63 14.12 -3.46 -11.04
CA PHE A 63 14.73 -3.93 -12.30
C PHE A 63 13.90 -3.50 -13.51
N VAL A 64 12.58 -3.73 -13.49
CA VAL A 64 11.71 -3.36 -14.62
C VAL A 64 11.63 -1.85 -14.79
N ALA A 65 11.64 -1.08 -13.69
CA ALA A 65 11.66 0.38 -13.76
C ALA A 65 12.94 0.90 -14.43
N GLU A 66 14.09 0.24 -14.22
CA GLU A 66 15.39 0.60 -14.75
C GLU A 66 15.62 0.07 -16.16
N GLN A 67 15.42 -1.22 -16.38
CA GLN A 67 15.82 -1.93 -17.60
C GLN A 67 14.64 -2.19 -18.57
N GLY A 68 13.40 -2.02 -18.11
CA GLY A 68 12.20 -2.37 -18.87
C GLY A 68 11.78 -3.82 -18.68
N TYR A 69 10.67 -4.17 -19.34
CA TYR A 69 10.07 -5.51 -19.24
C TYR A 69 10.87 -6.59 -19.96
N SER A 70 10.93 -7.76 -19.35
CA SER A 70 11.42 -9.01 -19.92
C SER A 70 10.31 -10.07 -19.93
N ARG A 71 10.56 -11.23 -20.55
CA ARG A 71 9.62 -12.37 -20.51
C ARG A 71 9.24 -12.79 -19.08
N GLN A 72 10.19 -12.71 -18.14
CA GLN A 72 9.99 -13.14 -16.76
C GLN A 72 9.25 -12.11 -15.92
N SER A 73 9.33 -10.83 -16.29
CA SER A 73 8.75 -9.73 -15.53
C SER A 73 7.39 -9.25 -16.03
N ILE A 74 6.84 -9.86 -17.09
CA ILE A 74 5.55 -9.47 -17.68
C ILE A 74 4.35 -9.60 -16.72
N VAL A 75 4.51 -10.36 -15.66
CA VAL A 75 3.49 -10.55 -14.62
C VAL A 75 3.32 -9.35 -13.68
N PHE A 76 4.29 -8.45 -13.67
CA PHE A 76 4.27 -7.27 -12.81
C PHE A 76 3.49 -6.13 -13.46
N PHE A 77 2.51 -5.60 -12.75
CA PHE A 77 1.62 -4.57 -13.28
C PHE A 77 2.32 -3.20 -13.36
N PRO A 78 1.97 -2.38 -14.38
CA PRO A 78 2.83 -1.26 -14.78
C PRO A 78 2.81 -0.06 -13.85
N LEU A 79 1.73 0.21 -13.12
CA LEU A 79 1.53 1.52 -12.49
C LEU A 79 2.57 1.81 -11.40
N PHE A 80 2.87 0.83 -10.53
CA PHE A 80 3.89 0.97 -9.49
C PHE A 80 5.29 1.19 -10.10
N ILE A 81 5.62 0.43 -11.14
CA ILE A 81 6.87 0.52 -11.89
C ILE A 81 7.04 1.91 -12.52
N LEU A 82 5.98 2.43 -13.14
CA LEU A 82 5.98 3.76 -13.75
C LEU A 82 6.18 4.86 -12.70
N LEU A 83 5.59 4.72 -11.51
CA LEU A 83 5.79 5.65 -10.41
C LEU A 83 7.23 5.60 -9.88
N ILE A 84 7.81 4.42 -9.72
CA ILE A 84 9.23 4.27 -9.36
C ILE A 84 10.10 4.98 -10.40
N LYS A 85 9.88 4.72 -11.69
CA LYS A 85 10.63 5.34 -12.77
C LYS A 85 10.50 6.87 -12.77
N ALA A 86 9.27 7.38 -12.57
CA ALA A 86 9.01 8.81 -12.49
C ALA A 86 9.72 9.47 -11.30
N VAL A 87 9.73 8.83 -10.13
CA VAL A 87 10.45 9.35 -8.96
C VAL A 87 11.96 9.23 -9.14
N ALA A 88 12.46 8.12 -9.71
CA ALA A 88 13.89 7.94 -9.98
C ALA A 88 14.43 8.97 -11.00
N SER A 89 13.61 9.50 -11.92
CA SER A 89 14.02 10.55 -12.86
C SER A 89 14.45 11.87 -12.19
N THR A 90 14.15 12.04 -10.91
CA THR A 90 14.67 13.19 -10.11
C THR A 90 16.11 13.02 -9.63
N GLY A 91 16.78 11.92 -9.99
CA GLY A 91 18.17 11.61 -9.60
C GLY A 91 18.29 10.63 -8.42
N LEU A 92 17.18 10.10 -7.92
CA LEU A 92 17.19 9.06 -6.89
C LEU A 92 17.48 7.68 -7.48
N SER A 93 18.10 6.79 -6.69
CA SER A 93 18.22 5.37 -7.09
C SER A 93 16.83 4.73 -7.18
N TYR A 94 16.64 3.75 -8.04
CA TYR A 94 15.36 3.05 -8.20
C TYR A 94 14.87 2.37 -6.91
N ALA A 95 15.79 1.87 -6.08
CA ALA A 95 15.46 1.33 -4.77
C ALA A 95 14.88 2.39 -3.84
N LEU A 96 15.55 3.55 -3.74
CA LEU A 96 15.09 4.66 -2.89
C LEU A 96 13.77 5.25 -3.41
N ALA A 97 13.62 5.36 -4.73
CA ALA A 97 12.36 5.76 -5.36
C ALA A 97 11.22 4.80 -5.02
N GLY A 98 11.47 3.48 -5.06
CA GLY A 98 10.51 2.46 -4.66
C GLY A 98 10.10 2.57 -3.19
N PHE A 99 11.07 2.73 -2.28
CA PHE A 99 10.79 2.97 -0.86
C PHE A 99 9.96 4.23 -0.65
N LEU A 100 10.29 5.32 -1.33
CA LEU A 100 9.56 6.58 -1.19
C LEU A 100 8.11 6.44 -1.64
N VAL A 101 7.86 5.84 -2.81
CA VAL A 101 6.51 5.59 -3.33
C VAL A 101 5.72 4.71 -2.36
N SER A 102 6.28 3.57 -1.92
CA SER A 102 5.59 2.66 -1.00
C SER A 102 5.27 3.32 0.33
N ASN A 103 6.23 4.01 0.95
CA ASN A 103 6.05 4.61 2.28
C ASN A 103 5.10 5.81 2.27
N VAL A 104 5.12 6.64 1.22
CA VAL A 104 4.13 7.72 1.04
C VAL A 104 2.73 7.12 0.89
N CYS A 105 2.58 6.09 0.06
CA CYS A 105 1.30 5.39 -0.09
C CYS A 105 0.85 4.74 1.23
N ALA A 106 1.75 4.07 1.95
CA ALA A 106 1.46 3.48 3.25
C ALA A 106 0.92 4.51 4.25
N LEU A 107 1.56 5.67 4.34
CA LEU A 107 1.10 6.78 5.17
C LEU A 107 -0.33 7.21 4.79
N LEU A 108 -0.62 7.30 3.49
CA LEU A 108 -1.93 7.71 2.97
C LEU A 108 -3.03 6.67 3.23
N THR A 109 -2.71 5.39 3.38
CA THR A 109 -3.72 4.35 3.67
C THR A 109 -4.42 4.58 5.00
N TYR A 110 -3.74 5.10 6.03
CA TYR A 110 -4.29 5.28 7.36
C TYR A 110 -5.44 6.30 7.42
N PRO A 111 -5.29 7.54 6.93
CA PRO A 111 -6.40 8.49 6.89
C PRO A 111 -7.52 8.05 5.95
N LEU A 112 -7.21 7.35 4.85
CA LEU A 112 -8.22 6.81 3.93
C LEU A 112 -9.04 5.71 4.59
N LEU A 113 -8.38 4.74 5.22
CA LEU A 113 -9.05 3.68 5.98
C LEU A 113 -9.88 4.25 7.13
N TYR A 114 -9.36 5.21 7.87
CA TYR A 114 -10.10 5.86 8.94
C TYR A 114 -11.39 6.50 8.42
N ARG A 115 -11.31 7.29 7.34
CA ARG A 115 -12.47 7.91 6.71
C ARG A 115 -13.49 6.87 6.23
N LEU A 116 -13.01 5.77 5.67
CA LEU A 116 -13.86 4.67 5.23
C LEU A 116 -14.59 4.01 6.40
N LEU A 117 -13.88 3.67 7.46
CA LEU A 117 -14.46 3.09 8.68
C LEU A 117 -15.47 4.02 9.34
N ARG A 118 -15.24 5.34 9.31
CA ARG A 118 -16.14 6.35 9.87
C ARG A 118 -17.47 6.47 9.12
N LEU A 119 -17.62 5.86 7.96
CA LEU A 119 -18.93 5.79 7.29
C LEU A 119 -19.92 4.89 8.04
N ASP A 120 -19.43 3.83 8.68
CA ASP A 120 -20.28 2.78 9.27
C ASP A 120 -20.11 2.65 10.80
N PHE A 121 -18.98 3.12 11.34
CA PHE A 121 -18.59 2.87 12.73
C PHE A 121 -18.39 4.16 13.53
N PRO A 122 -18.70 4.16 14.82
CA PRO A 122 -18.35 5.26 15.73
C PRO A 122 -16.83 5.39 15.85
N GLU A 123 -16.37 6.56 16.29
CA GLU A 123 -14.96 6.92 16.33
C GLU A 123 -14.07 5.89 17.03
N GLN A 124 -14.54 5.37 18.17
CA GLN A 124 -13.78 4.40 18.95
C GLN A 124 -13.55 3.07 18.22
N LEU A 125 -14.55 2.58 17.48
CA LEU A 125 -14.42 1.36 16.69
C LEU A 125 -13.55 1.59 15.46
N ALA A 126 -13.70 2.73 14.79
CA ALA A 126 -12.83 3.11 13.67
C ALA A 126 -11.35 3.22 14.11
N ALA A 127 -11.09 3.81 15.27
CA ALA A 127 -9.76 3.86 15.84
C ALA A 127 -9.19 2.46 16.11
N ARG A 128 -9.98 1.56 16.75
CA ARG A 128 -9.57 0.15 16.96
C ARG A 128 -9.25 -0.56 15.64
N GLY A 129 -10.05 -0.33 14.60
CA GLY A 129 -9.82 -0.88 13.26
C GLY A 129 -8.46 -0.45 12.69
N LEU A 130 -8.04 0.81 12.90
CA LEU A 130 -6.71 1.28 12.50
C LEU A 130 -5.58 0.56 13.26
N PHE A 131 -5.74 0.31 14.56
CA PHE A 131 -4.73 -0.43 15.32
C PHE A 131 -4.66 -1.90 14.89
N ILE A 132 -5.79 -2.54 14.58
CA ILE A 132 -5.79 -3.89 14.00
C ILE A 132 -5.04 -3.90 12.66
N TYR A 133 -5.29 -2.92 11.80
CA TYR A 133 -4.59 -2.76 10.52
C TYR A 133 -3.07 -2.55 10.72
N ALA A 134 -2.69 -1.70 11.69
CA ALA A 134 -1.29 -1.41 12.02
C ALA A 134 -0.53 -2.64 12.54
N LEU A 135 -1.19 -3.45 13.36
CA LEU A 135 -0.61 -4.63 14.03
C LEU A 135 -0.80 -5.93 13.25
N PHE A 136 -1.43 -5.87 12.07
CA PHE A 136 -1.64 -7.08 11.27
C PHE A 136 -0.28 -7.68 10.85
N PRO A 137 -0.08 -8.99 10.99
CA PRO A 137 1.25 -9.60 10.80
C PRO A 137 1.92 -9.29 9.47
N THR A 138 1.15 -9.14 8.38
CA THR A 138 1.69 -8.81 7.06
C THR A 138 1.79 -7.31 6.79
N SER A 139 1.48 -6.45 7.78
CA SER A 139 1.55 -5.00 7.59
C SER A 139 2.97 -4.49 7.29
N PHE A 140 4.01 -5.27 7.57
CA PHE A 140 5.39 -4.91 7.20
C PHE A 140 5.57 -4.72 5.68
N PHE A 141 4.75 -5.36 4.84
CA PHE A 141 4.75 -5.11 3.40
C PHE A 141 4.40 -3.67 3.03
N LEU A 142 3.73 -2.94 3.91
CA LEU A 142 3.44 -1.52 3.70
C LEU A 142 4.72 -0.65 3.76
N GLN A 143 5.77 -1.12 4.44
CA GLN A 143 7.07 -0.43 4.51
C GLN A 143 8.07 -0.94 3.49
N SER A 144 7.80 -2.07 2.85
CA SER A 144 8.65 -2.68 1.84
C SER A 144 8.39 -2.06 0.46
N VAL A 145 9.31 -2.29 -0.49
CA VAL A 145 9.12 -1.86 -1.89
C VAL A 145 8.16 -2.80 -2.60
N TYR A 146 6.87 -2.60 -2.33
CA TYR A 146 5.79 -3.45 -2.78
C TYR A 146 4.59 -2.65 -3.29
N THR A 147 3.74 -3.31 -4.06
CA THR A 147 2.53 -2.69 -4.65
C THR A 147 1.39 -2.53 -3.66
N GLU A 148 1.42 -3.24 -2.52
CA GLU A 148 0.34 -3.28 -1.53
C GLU A 148 -0.09 -1.88 -1.05
N PRO A 149 0.82 -0.98 -0.63
CA PRO A 149 0.41 0.35 -0.17
C PRO A 149 -0.31 1.15 -1.25
N LEU A 150 0.22 1.14 -2.47
CA LEU A 150 -0.35 1.85 -3.62
C LEU A 150 -1.73 1.28 -3.97
N PHE A 151 -1.85 -0.04 -4.03
CA PHE A 151 -3.09 -0.75 -4.28
C PHE A 151 -4.16 -0.41 -3.23
N LEU A 152 -3.79 -0.37 -1.95
CA LEU A 152 -4.71 -0.04 -0.86
C LEU A 152 -5.16 1.43 -0.90
N VAL A 153 -4.29 2.38 -1.27
CA VAL A 153 -4.68 3.78 -1.49
C VAL A 153 -5.80 3.84 -2.53
N TYR A 154 -5.63 3.18 -3.66
CA TYR A 154 -6.61 3.18 -4.74
C TYR A 154 -7.89 2.43 -4.36
N THR A 155 -7.75 1.28 -3.71
CA THR A 155 -8.89 0.47 -3.24
C THR A 155 -9.74 1.23 -2.22
N PHE A 156 -9.13 1.81 -1.18
CA PHE A 156 -9.87 2.56 -0.16
C PHE A 156 -10.51 3.81 -0.74
N SER A 157 -9.83 4.50 -1.67
CA SER A 157 -10.40 5.65 -2.38
C SER A 157 -11.59 5.25 -3.25
N CYS A 158 -11.48 4.18 -4.02
CA CYS A 158 -12.56 3.65 -4.85
C CYS A 158 -13.78 3.30 -4.00
N VAL A 159 -13.59 2.49 -2.95
CA VAL A 159 -14.68 2.06 -2.06
C VAL A 159 -15.33 3.25 -1.35
N TYR A 160 -14.54 4.18 -0.83
CA TYR A 160 -15.05 5.39 -0.18
C TYR A 160 -15.90 6.23 -1.11
N LEU A 161 -15.45 6.45 -2.35
CA LEU A 161 -16.15 7.25 -3.35
C LEU A 161 -17.42 6.57 -3.87
N CYS A 162 -17.42 5.24 -4.05
CA CYS A 162 -18.63 4.48 -4.31
C CYS A 162 -19.69 4.70 -3.23
N ARG A 163 -19.29 4.56 -1.96
CA ARG A 163 -20.16 4.76 -0.80
C ARG A 163 -20.70 6.19 -0.69
N ARG A 164 -19.99 7.16 -1.29
CA ARG A 164 -20.40 8.57 -1.39
C ARG A 164 -21.19 8.88 -2.67
N GLY A 165 -21.42 7.91 -3.54
CA GLY A 165 -22.13 8.08 -4.80
C GLY A 165 -21.36 8.80 -5.89
N ASN A 166 -20.04 8.95 -5.73
CA ASN A 166 -19.19 9.61 -6.73
C ASN A 166 -18.58 8.55 -7.68
N TRP A 167 -19.41 8.07 -8.58
CA TRP A 167 -19.12 6.90 -9.43
C TRP A 167 -17.98 7.14 -10.41
N MET A 168 -17.89 8.34 -11.00
CA MET A 168 -16.86 8.66 -11.98
C MET A 168 -15.46 8.61 -11.35
N HIS A 169 -15.27 9.26 -10.20
CA HIS A 169 -13.99 9.20 -9.50
C HIS A 169 -13.72 7.80 -8.93
N ALA A 170 -14.74 7.11 -8.43
CA ALA A 170 -14.58 5.72 -7.99
C ALA A 170 -14.07 4.82 -9.12
N GLY A 171 -14.63 4.96 -10.34
CA GLY A 171 -14.16 4.23 -11.53
C GLY A 171 -12.70 4.53 -11.87
N LEU A 172 -12.29 5.79 -11.81
CA LEU A 172 -10.88 6.17 -12.01
C LEU A 172 -9.94 5.48 -11.00
N TRP A 173 -10.27 5.55 -9.71
CA TRP A 173 -9.45 4.91 -8.67
C TRP A 173 -9.48 3.38 -8.77
N GLY A 174 -10.61 2.79 -9.15
CA GLY A 174 -10.71 1.36 -9.44
C GLY A 174 -9.83 0.93 -10.61
N ALA A 175 -9.80 1.71 -11.69
CA ALA A 175 -8.91 1.46 -12.83
C ALA A 175 -7.42 1.55 -12.44
N LEU A 176 -7.04 2.55 -11.64
CA LEU A 176 -5.67 2.67 -11.12
C LEU A 176 -5.31 1.49 -10.21
N ALA A 177 -6.25 0.99 -9.39
CA ALA A 177 -6.04 -0.23 -8.62
C ALA A 177 -5.78 -1.45 -9.52
N ALA A 178 -6.55 -1.61 -10.61
CA ALA A 178 -6.37 -2.69 -11.57
C ALA A 178 -5.04 -2.58 -12.33
N LEU A 179 -4.55 -1.37 -12.60
CA LEU A 179 -3.21 -1.13 -13.18
C LEU A 179 -2.07 -1.37 -12.18
N THR A 180 -2.38 -1.51 -10.90
CA THR A 180 -1.40 -1.84 -9.85
C THR A 180 -1.33 -3.34 -9.60
N ARG A 181 -2.48 -4.02 -9.58
CA ARG A 181 -2.59 -5.48 -9.34
C ARG A 181 -3.83 -6.03 -10.04
N ASN A 182 -3.73 -7.24 -10.60
CA ASN A 182 -4.84 -7.91 -11.31
C ASN A 182 -6.12 -8.02 -10.45
N ILE A 183 -5.98 -8.25 -9.15
CA ILE A 183 -7.12 -8.34 -8.21
C ILE A 183 -7.94 -7.03 -8.16
N GLY A 184 -7.37 -5.91 -8.60
CA GLY A 184 -8.07 -4.63 -8.68
C GLY A 184 -9.31 -4.65 -9.57
N VAL A 185 -9.36 -5.55 -10.56
CA VAL A 185 -10.54 -5.75 -11.42
C VAL A 185 -11.77 -6.14 -10.60
N VAL A 186 -11.60 -6.82 -9.46
CA VAL A 186 -12.71 -7.22 -8.58
C VAL A 186 -13.48 -6.01 -8.00
N LEU A 187 -12.84 -4.84 -7.94
CA LEU A 187 -13.52 -3.61 -7.53
C LEU A 187 -14.70 -3.24 -8.45
N SER A 188 -14.69 -3.67 -9.71
CA SER A 188 -15.82 -3.47 -10.62
C SER A 188 -17.09 -4.19 -10.13
N LEU A 189 -16.96 -5.38 -9.54
CA LEU A 189 -18.07 -6.12 -8.94
C LEU A 189 -18.59 -5.41 -7.70
N PHE A 190 -17.70 -4.87 -6.87
CA PHE A 190 -18.10 -4.05 -5.73
C PHE A 190 -18.84 -2.79 -6.17
N MET A 191 -18.35 -2.10 -7.20
CA MET A 191 -19.00 -0.91 -7.77
C MET A 191 -20.39 -1.24 -8.31
N LEU A 192 -20.54 -2.35 -9.02
CA LEU A 192 -21.82 -2.83 -9.52
C LEU A 192 -22.79 -3.11 -8.37
N TYR A 193 -22.36 -3.87 -7.37
CA TYR A 193 -23.18 -4.16 -6.18
C TYR A 193 -23.65 -2.89 -5.47
N GLU A 194 -22.75 -1.96 -5.20
CA GLU A 194 -23.07 -0.72 -4.49
C GLU A 194 -23.99 0.18 -5.33
N SER A 195 -23.82 0.18 -6.65
CA SER A 195 -24.71 0.86 -7.60
C SER A 195 -26.12 0.27 -7.52
N CYS A 196 -26.28 -1.05 -7.66
CA CYS A 196 -27.58 -1.70 -7.56
C CYS A 196 -28.24 -1.42 -6.20
N ARG A 197 -27.49 -1.48 -5.10
CA ARG A 197 -28.00 -1.17 -3.76
C ARG A 197 -28.50 0.27 -3.65
N THR A 198 -27.78 1.21 -4.22
CA THR A 198 -28.10 2.64 -4.15
C THR A 198 -29.33 2.97 -5.02
N TYR A 199 -29.43 2.42 -6.21
CA TYR A 199 -30.55 2.68 -7.13
C TYR A 199 -31.80 1.85 -6.77
N GLY A 200 -31.64 0.59 -6.33
CA GLY A 200 -32.75 -0.24 -5.85
C GLY A 200 -33.49 0.39 -4.70
N SER A 201 -32.77 0.90 -3.70
CA SER A 201 -33.37 1.59 -2.54
C SER A 201 -34.09 2.91 -2.88
N ARG A 202 -33.88 3.46 -4.07
CA ARG A 202 -34.64 4.64 -4.55
C ARG A 202 -35.99 4.23 -5.16
N ILE A 203 -36.04 3.11 -5.86
CA ILE A 203 -37.26 2.60 -6.51
C ILE A 203 -38.30 2.18 -5.45
N ASP A 204 -37.84 1.59 -4.34
CA ASP A 204 -38.72 1.16 -3.25
C ASP A 204 -39.33 2.31 -2.42
N ARG A 205 -38.92 3.56 -2.66
CA ARG A 205 -39.40 4.78 -1.97
C ARG A 205 -40.33 5.65 -2.81
N THR A 206 -40.58 5.30 -4.07
CA THR A 206 -41.52 5.96 -5.00
C THR A 206 -42.78 5.14 -5.16
#